data_e814df81b0d73f30ba3399a8af9df199
#
_entry.id   e814df81b0d73f30ba3399a8af9df199
#
_cell.length_a   1.000
_cell.length_b   1.000
_cell.length_c   1.000
_cell.angle_alpha   90.00
_cell.angle_beta   90.00
_cell.angle_gamma   90.00
#
_symmetry.space_group_name_H-M   'P 1'
#
loop_
_entity.id
_entity.type
_entity.pdbx_description
1 polymer ?
#
loop_
_entity_poly.entity_id
_entity_poly.type
_entity_poly.pdbx_seq_one_letter_code
_entity_poly.pdbx_strand_id
1 'polypeptide(L)'
;MKRVIKRAVSFVLVFMTVFSVFTILPSEVFHTAYVKAAEMFSSETSASAQETYTTDDFTYTLIDEYSKVQILSYIGSDTDVVIPDRIDNKKVTSIADSAFREKSITSVVFGQYVESIGNYAFYSCQSLNKLDFSKSSVKTIGSYAFTLCKSLESIEFPDSLESIG
;
A
#
# COMPACT_ATOMS: atom_id res chain seq x y z
N MET A 1 4.86 22.47 -0.50
CA MET A 1 3.78 21.76 -1.22
C MET A 1 4.41 20.76 -2.15
N LYS A 2 4.60 19.51 -1.70
CA LYS A 2 5.19 18.44 -2.52
C LYS A 2 4.10 17.86 -3.41
N ARG A 3 4.35 17.76 -4.71
CA ARG A 3 3.38 17.27 -5.70
C ARG A 3 3.27 15.75 -5.61
N VAL A 4 2.10 15.25 -5.21
CA VAL A 4 1.72 13.85 -5.42
C VAL A 4 1.55 13.64 -6.92
N ILE A 5 2.44 12.87 -7.53
CA ILE A 5 2.30 12.50 -8.94
C ILE A 5 1.26 11.39 -9.02
N LYS A 6 0.01 11.79 -9.24
CA LYS A 6 -1.07 10.86 -9.58
C LYS A 6 -0.82 10.31 -10.98
N ARG A 7 -0.29 9.11 -11.12
CA ARG A 7 -0.54 8.30 -12.30
C ARG A 7 -1.92 7.64 -12.17
N ALA A 8 -2.95 8.47 -12.13
CA ALA A 8 -4.29 8.01 -12.46
C ALA A 8 -4.34 7.83 -13.96
N VAL A 9 -4.27 6.58 -14.42
CA VAL A 9 -4.73 6.26 -15.77
C VAL A 9 -6.23 6.58 -15.76
N SER A 10 -6.59 7.65 -16.47
CA SER A 10 -7.90 8.26 -16.47
C SER A 10 -8.91 7.34 -17.16
N PHE A 11 -9.49 6.40 -16.42
CA PHE A 11 -10.64 5.61 -16.87
C PHE A 11 -11.92 6.47 -17.01
N VAL A 12 -11.93 7.68 -16.42
CA VAL A 12 -13.07 8.60 -16.50
C VAL A 12 -13.22 9.21 -17.89
N LEU A 13 -12.15 9.37 -18.67
CA LEU A 13 -12.24 9.96 -20.00
C LEU A 13 -12.87 9.05 -21.06
N VAL A 14 -12.78 7.73 -20.91
CA VAL A 14 -13.39 6.79 -21.85
C VAL A 14 -14.91 6.74 -21.66
N PHE A 15 -15.42 6.98 -20.46
CA PHE A 15 -16.87 6.99 -20.20
C PHE A 15 -17.58 8.23 -20.78
N MET A 16 -16.91 9.38 -20.85
CA MET A 16 -17.50 10.60 -21.38
C MET A 16 -17.56 10.67 -22.91
N THR A 17 -16.67 9.98 -23.63
CA THR A 17 -16.68 9.97 -25.10
C THR A 17 -17.70 9.00 -25.68
N VAL A 18 -18.09 7.96 -24.94
CA VAL A 18 -19.15 7.02 -25.38
C VAL A 18 -20.54 7.64 -25.19
N PHE A 19 -20.74 8.56 -24.23
CA PHE A 19 -22.04 9.17 -23.95
C PHE A 19 -22.46 10.22 -24.99
N SER A 20 -21.55 10.84 -25.73
CA SER A 20 -21.87 11.88 -26.71
C SER A 20 -22.35 11.38 -28.07
N VAL A 21 -22.21 10.08 -28.35
CA VAL A 21 -22.64 9.48 -29.65
C VAL A 21 -24.02 8.78 -29.53
N PHE A 22 -24.58 8.69 -28.32
CA PHE A 22 -25.71 7.79 -28.02
C PHE A 22 -27.11 8.44 -28.03
N THR A 23 -27.28 9.66 -28.53
CA THR A 23 -28.58 10.34 -28.50
C THR A 23 -29.53 9.97 -29.68
N ILE A 24 -29.20 8.99 -30.53
CA ILE A 24 -29.96 8.72 -31.76
C ILE A 24 -30.45 7.26 -31.92
N LEU A 25 -30.33 6.38 -30.93
CA LEU A 25 -30.73 4.97 -31.06
C LEU A 25 -32.04 4.63 -30.32
N PRO A 26 -32.90 3.74 -30.84
CA PRO A 26 -34.13 3.29 -30.18
C PRO A 26 -33.86 2.55 -28.87
N SER A 27 -34.78 2.69 -27.90
CA SER A 27 -34.62 2.20 -26.52
C SER A 27 -34.34 0.70 -26.37
N GLU A 28 -34.77 -0.13 -27.30
CA GLU A 28 -34.53 -1.58 -27.23
C GLU A 28 -33.11 -1.99 -27.59
N VAL A 29 -32.45 -1.24 -28.49
CA VAL A 29 -31.05 -1.47 -28.85
C VAL A 29 -30.14 -1.01 -27.71
N PHE A 30 -30.57 -0.01 -26.93
CA PHE A 30 -29.87 0.51 -25.76
C PHE A 30 -29.72 -0.55 -24.64
N HIS A 31 -30.79 -1.26 -24.34
CA HIS A 31 -30.79 -2.22 -23.25
C HIS A 31 -29.85 -3.40 -23.54
N THR A 32 -29.90 -3.90 -24.79
CA THR A 32 -29.07 -5.03 -25.20
C THR A 32 -27.58 -4.67 -25.30
N ALA A 33 -27.27 -3.45 -25.81
CA ALA A 33 -25.90 -2.97 -25.90
C ALA A 33 -25.32 -2.64 -24.51
N TYR A 34 -26.13 -2.08 -23.61
CA TYR A 34 -25.73 -1.77 -22.23
C TYR A 34 -25.46 -3.03 -21.40
N VAL A 35 -26.34 -4.03 -21.49
CA VAL A 35 -26.15 -5.31 -20.80
C VAL A 35 -24.92 -6.03 -21.34
N LYS A 36 -24.73 -6.06 -22.65
CA LYS A 36 -23.55 -6.70 -23.28
C LYS A 36 -22.24 -5.96 -22.98
N ALA A 37 -22.27 -4.63 -22.93
CA ALA A 37 -21.13 -3.85 -22.48
C ALA A 37 -20.84 -4.05 -20.98
N ALA A 38 -21.86 -4.13 -20.13
CA ALA A 38 -21.72 -4.42 -18.71
C ALA A 38 -21.19 -5.85 -18.48
N GLU A 39 -21.60 -6.84 -19.26
CA GLU A 39 -21.08 -8.22 -19.21
C GLU A 39 -19.63 -8.30 -19.71
N MET A 40 -19.27 -7.59 -20.76
CA MET A 40 -17.88 -7.50 -21.22
C MET A 40 -17.00 -6.79 -20.18
N PHE A 41 -17.49 -5.74 -19.51
CA PHE A 41 -16.79 -5.07 -18.42
C PHE A 41 -16.66 -5.94 -17.18
N SER A 42 -17.69 -6.74 -16.85
CA SER A 42 -17.64 -7.64 -15.70
C SER A 42 -16.71 -8.85 -15.90
N SER A 43 -16.43 -9.24 -17.13
CA SER A 43 -15.50 -10.33 -17.44
C SER A 43 -14.03 -9.90 -17.47
N GLU A 44 -13.74 -8.60 -17.63
CA GLU A 44 -12.37 -8.06 -17.59
C GLU A 44 -11.94 -7.57 -16.19
N THR A 45 -12.85 -7.50 -15.22
CA THR A 45 -12.56 -7.09 -13.84
C THR A 45 -12.12 -8.23 -12.91
N SER A 46 -11.64 -9.34 -13.45
CA SER A 46 -11.13 -10.47 -12.65
C SER A 46 -9.65 -10.36 -12.26
N ALA A 47 -9.04 -9.19 -12.42
CA ALA A 47 -7.81 -8.83 -11.73
C ALA A 47 -7.90 -7.33 -11.44
N SER A 48 -8.42 -6.96 -10.28
CA SER A 48 -8.32 -5.59 -9.81
C SER A 48 -6.83 -5.27 -9.64
N ALA A 49 -6.23 -4.66 -10.65
CA ALA A 49 -4.90 -4.11 -10.51
C ALA A 49 -4.99 -3.10 -9.35
N GLN A 50 -4.47 -3.47 -8.20
CA GLN A 50 -4.47 -2.63 -7.02
C GLN A 50 -3.68 -1.37 -7.38
N GLU A 51 -4.34 -0.21 -7.35
CA GLU A 51 -3.71 1.05 -7.69
C GLU A 51 -2.54 1.32 -6.74
N THR A 52 -1.39 1.67 -7.31
CA THR A 52 -0.20 2.03 -6.54
C THR A 52 0.07 3.51 -6.66
N TYR A 53 0.41 4.11 -5.53
CA TYR A 53 0.73 5.53 -5.38
C TYR A 53 2.17 5.68 -4.88
N THR A 54 2.75 6.86 -5.05
CA THR A 54 4.14 7.11 -4.67
C THR A 54 4.25 8.44 -3.93
N THR A 55 4.98 8.42 -2.82
CA THR A 55 5.56 9.62 -2.19
C THR A 55 7.04 9.72 -2.52
N ASP A 56 7.77 10.64 -1.91
CA ASP A 56 9.24 10.72 -2.07
C ASP A 56 9.93 9.46 -1.50
N ASP A 57 9.37 8.86 -0.44
CA ASP A 57 10.01 7.78 0.30
C ASP A 57 9.33 6.41 0.15
N PHE A 58 8.05 6.39 -0.24
CA PHE A 58 7.25 5.15 -0.25
C PHE A 58 6.44 4.97 -1.51
N THR A 59 6.37 3.74 -1.99
CA THR A 59 5.22 3.30 -2.79
C THR A 59 4.18 2.69 -1.86
N TYR A 60 2.91 2.96 -2.11
CA TYR A 60 1.82 2.50 -1.27
C TYR A 60 0.56 2.23 -2.08
N THR A 61 -0.37 1.54 -1.47
CA THR A 61 -1.71 1.31 -2.00
C THR A 61 -2.76 1.66 -0.97
N LEU A 62 -3.97 1.87 -1.44
CA LEU A 62 -5.13 2.08 -0.58
C LEU A 62 -5.83 0.75 -0.35
N ILE A 63 -6.15 0.48 0.89
CA ILE A 63 -6.87 -0.70 1.35
C ILE A 63 -8.11 -0.28 2.13
N ASP A 64 -8.96 -1.26 2.48
CA ASP A 64 -10.17 -1.03 3.27
C ASP A 64 -11.04 0.09 2.66
N GLU A 65 -11.52 -0.15 1.42
CA GLU A 65 -12.33 0.80 0.65
C GLU A 65 -11.68 2.20 0.52
N TYR A 66 -10.38 2.24 0.31
CA TYR A 66 -9.56 3.47 0.16
C TYR A 66 -9.44 4.31 1.44
N SER A 67 -9.78 3.75 2.62
CA SER A 67 -9.70 4.46 3.90
C SER A 67 -8.35 4.36 4.60
N LYS A 68 -7.56 3.34 4.29
CA LYS A 68 -6.26 3.03 4.90
C LYS A 68 -5.16 2.87 3.85
N VAL A 69 -3.93 2.95 4.31
CA VAL A 69 -2.71 2.82 3.49
C VAL A 69 -1.94 1.57 3.89
N GLN A 70 -1.52 0.82 2.89
CA GLN A 70 -0.48 -0.20 3.00
C GLN A 70 0.78 0.29 2.27
N ILE A 71 1.92 0.33 2.98
CA ILE A 71 3.22 0.60 2.37
C ILE A 71 3.67 -0.64 1.62
N LEU A 72 3.92 -0.50 0.31
CA LEU A 72 4.36 -1.58 -0.57
C LEU A 72 5.88 -1.67 -0.66
N SER A 73 6.56 -0.53 -0.67
CA SER A 73 8.02 -0.49 -0.76
C SER A 73 8.58 0.84 -0.24
N TYR A 74 9.74 0.76 0.38
CA TYR A 74 10.58 1.92 0.67
C TYR A 74 11.44 2.24 -0.55
N ILE A 75 11.37 3.48 -1.03
CA ILE A 75 12.11 3.99 -2.19
C ILE A 75 13.00 5.19 -1.85
N GLY A 76 12.93 5.66 -0.58
CA GLY A 76 13.76 6.73 -0.08
C GLY A 76 15.24 6.36 0.03
N SER A 77 16.06 7.34 0.31
CA SER A 77 17.52 7.20 0.47
C SER A 77 17.99 7.30 1.92
N ASP A 78 17.11 7.70 2.83
CA ASP A 78 17.46 7.90 4.24
C ASP A 78 17.70 6.56 4.92
N THR A 79 18.69 6.53 5.81
CA THR A 79 19.00 5.35 6.62
C THR A 79 18.14 5.28 7.87
N ASP A 80 17.69 6.42 8.38
CA ASP A 80 16.80 6.54 9.53
C ASP A 80 15.37 6.80 9.02
N VAL A 81 14.55 5.76 9.05
CA VAL A 81 13.22 5.79 8.42
C VAL A 81 12.14 6.04 9.47
N VAL A 82 11.25 6.96 9.17
CA VAL A 82 10.03 7.17 9.94
C VAL A 82 8.83 6.73 9.11
N ILE A 83 8.14 5.68 9.57
CA ILE A 83 6.85 5.29 9.00
C ILE A 83 5.82 6.32 9.47
N PRO A 84 5.22 7.10 8.57
CA PRO A 84 4.32 8.17 8.97
C PRO A 84 2.99 7.61 9.52
N ASP A 85 2.36 8.37 10.40
CA ASP A 85 1.02 8.03 10.88
C ASP A 85 -0.02 8.03 9.75
N ARG A 86 0.17 8.96 8.79
CA ARG A 86 -0.76 9.18 7.67
C ARG A 86 -0.03 9.53 6.39
N ILE A 87 -0.59 9.08 5.27
CA ILE A 87 -0.26 9.51 3.92
C ILE A 87 -1.58 9.98 3.27
N ASP A 88 -1.60 11.16 2.66
CA ASP A 88 -2.81 11.76 2.06
C ASP A 88 -4.02 11.76 3.02
N ASN A 89 -3.77 12.11 4.29
CA ASN A 89 -4.73 12.12 5.39
C ASN A 89 -5.34 10.74 5.75
N LYS A 90 -4.88 9.65 5.15
CA LYS A 90 -5.29 8.26 5.43
C LYS A 90 -4.30 7.60 6.37
N LYS A 91 -4.79 6.78 7.30
CA LYS A 91 -3.94 6.07 8.27
C LYS A 91 -3.05 5.04 7.58
N VAL A 92 -1.76 5.02 7.91
CA VAL A 92 -0.84 3.94 7.51
C VAL A 92 -1.01 2.82 8.52
N THR A 93 -1.61 1.71 8.08
CA THR A 93 -1.97 0.61 8.99
C THR A 93 -1.18 -0.66 8.74
N SER A 94 -0.54 -0.79 7.58
CA SER A 94 0.21 -2.01 7.28
C SER A 94 1.46 -1.76 6.44
N ILE A 95 2.42 -2.63 6.64
CA ILE A 95 3.64 -2.76 5.83
C ILE A 95 3.51 -4.08 5.08
N ALA A 96 3.63 -4.04 3.75
CA ALA A 96 3.49 -5.21 2.90
C ALA A 96 4.67 -6.17 3.04
N ASP A 97 4.49 -7.37 2.49
CA ASP A 97 5.55 -8.36 2.36
C ASP A 97 6.75 -7.78 1.59
N SER A 98 7.94 -7.98 2.12
CA SER A 98 9.21 -7.54 1.51
C SER A 98 9.36 -6.02 1.30
N ALA A 99 8.54 -5.16 1.92
CA ALA A 99 8.52 -3.72 1.67
C ALA A 99 9.86 -3.01 1.90
N PHE A 100 10.69 -3.49 2.83
CA PHE A 100 12.02 -2.96 3.13
C PHE A 100 13.13 -4.00 2.90
N ARG A 101 12.83 -5.08 2.22
CA ARG A 101 13.79 -6.16 1.98
C ARG A 101 15.10 -5.62 1.41
N GLU A 102 16.23 -6.05 2.00
CA GLU A 102 17.61 -5.73 1.56
C GLU A 102 17.93 -4.21 1.53
N LYS A 103 17.20 -3.39 2.29
CA LYS A 103 17.48 -1.95 2.40
C LYS A 103 18.61 -1.67 3.38
N SER A 104 19.43 -0.69 3.05
CA SER A 104 20.56 -0.24 3.89
C SER A 104 20.10 0.79 4.93
N ILE A 105 19.04 0.47 5.67
CA ILE A 105 18.50 1.31 6.73
C ILE A 105 19.12 0.96 8.08
N THR A 106 19.25 1.92 8.98
CA THR A 106 19.84 1.79 10.31
C THR A 106 18.79 1.80 11.41
N SER A 107 17.76 2.61 11.25
CA SER A 107 16.67 2.67 12.22
C SER A 107 15.29 2.79 11.57
N VAL A 108 14.27 2.30 12.29
CA VAL A 108 12.87 2.46 11.89
C VAL A 108 12.03 2.88 13.10
N VAL A 109 11.30 3.98 12.95
CA VAL A 109 10.25 4.43 13.90
C VAL A 109 8.90 4.13 13.28
N PHE A 110 8.07 3.37 14.00
CA PHE A 110 6.74 2.98 13.51
C PHE A 110 5.67 3.98 13.94
N GLY A 111 4.85 4.43 12.97
CA GLY A 111 3.72 5.31 13.22
C GLY A 111 2.63 4.65 14.07
N GLN A 112 1.82 5.47 14.73
CA GLN A 112 0.87 5.02 15.76
C GLN A 112 -0.24 4.09 15.22
N TYR A 113 -0.53 4.13 13.93
CA TYR A 113 -1.61 3.33 13.35
C TYR A 113 -1.13 2.06 12.65
N VAL A 114 0.18 1.77 12.66
CA VAL A 114 0.71 0.53 12.07
C VAL A 114 0.27 -0.64 12.93
N GLU A 115 -0.52 -1.54 12.35
CA GLU A 115 -1.11 -2.72 13.01
C GLU A 115 -0.45 -4.02 12.54
N SER A 116 0.08 -4.06 11.30
CA SER A 116 0.67 -5.28 10.76
C SER A 116 1.94 -5.04 9.96
N ILE A 117 2.87 -5.98 10.10
CA ILE A 117 4.13 -6.06 9.35
C ILE A 117 4.11 -7.37 8.58
N GLY A 118 4.30 -7.31 7.27
CA GLY A 118 4.25 -8.45 6.36
C GLY A 118 5.44 -9.40 6.46
N ASN A 119 5.36 -10.51 5.74
CA ASN A 119 6.42 -11.50 5.66
C ASN A 119 7.66 -10.90 4.99
N TYR A 120 8.86 -11.25 5.50
CA TYR A 120 10.13 -10.74 4.96
C TYR A 120 10.23 -9.21 4.88
N ALA A 121 9.38 -8.45 5.59
CA ALA A 121 9.26 -7.00 5.42
C ALA A 121 10.60 -6.28 5.56
N PHE A 122 11.46 -6.66 6.49
CA PHE A 122 12.81 -6.12 6.72
C PHE A 122 13.90 -7.18 6.53
N TYR A 123 13.61 -8.24 5.77
CA TYR A 123 14.57 -9.32 5.53
C TYR A 123 15.89 -8.77 4.98
N SER A 124 17.01 -9.21 5.57
CA SER A 124 18.36 -8.84 5.15
C SER A 124 18.67 -7.33 5.20
N CYS A 125 17.98 -6.55 6.05
CA CYS A 125 18.38 -5.19 6.39
C CYS A 125 19.62 -5.25 7.32
N GLN A 126 20.78 -5.50 6.75
CA GLN A 126 22.00 -5.86 7.51
C GLN A 126 22.49 -4.76 8.46
N SER A 127 22.22 -3.50 8.15
CA SER A 127 22.60 -2.34 8.97
C SER A 127 21.57 -1.95 10.02
N LEU A 128 20.37 -2.54 9.97
CA LEU A 128 19.27 -2.22 10.90
C LEU A 128 19.65 -2.64 12.32
N ASN A 129 19.76 -1.66 13.20
CA ASN A 129 20.16 -1.85 14.60
C ASN A 129 19.12 -1.35 15.60
N LYS A 130 18.14 -0.55 15.16
CA LYS A 130 17.12 0.01 16.04
C LYS A 130 15.73 -0.05 15.41
N LEU A 131 14.78 -0.56 16.21
CA LEU A 131 13.35 -0.51 15.93
C LEU A 131 12.65 0.21 17.08
N ASP A 132 11.83 1.20 16.75
CA ASP A 132 11.06 1.96 17.75
C ASP A 132 9.57 1.73 17.52
N PHE A 133 8.99 0.88 18.37
CA PHE A 133 7.57 0.56 18.43
C PHE A 133 6.79 1.36 19.48
N SER A 134 7.42 2.30 20.18
CA SER A 134 6.87 2.96 21.36
C SER A 134 5.51 3.63 21.15
N LYS A 135 5.23 4.04 19.91
CA LYS A 135 3.95 4.67 19.55
C LYS A 135 3.05 3.76 18.72
N SER A 136 3.53 2.61 18.30
CA SER A 136 2.82 1.77 17.33
C SER A 136 1.70 0.95 17.97
N SER A 137 0.79 0.49 17.13
CA SER A 137 -0.29 -0.44 17.51
C SER A 137 -0.09 -1.80 16.84
N VAL A 138 1.17 -2.23 16.61
CA VAL A 138 1.49 -3.46 15.90
C VAL A 138 0.96 -4.66 16.68
N LYS A 139 0.14 -5.46 15.99
CA LYS A 139 -0.49 -6.68 16.49
C LYS A 139 0.11 -7.93 15.86
N THR A 140 0.52 -7.84 14.60
CA THR A 140 1.01 -8.99 13.86
C THR A 140 2.32 -8.71 13.14
N ILE A 141 3.23 -9.67 13.22
CA ILE A 141 4.50 -9.64 12.49
C ILE A 141 4.59 -10.94 11.69
N GLY A 142 4.78 -10.81 10.40
CA GLY A 142 4.85 -11.95 9.49
C GLY A 142 6.14 -12.75 9.60
N SER A 143 6.14 -13.92 8.97
CA SER A 143 7.27 -14.85 8.97
C SER A 143 8.53 -14.21 8.39
N TYR A 144 9.66 -14.45 9.05
CA TYR A 144 10.98 -13.97 8.62
C TYR A 144 11.11 -12.45 8.49
N ALA A 145 10.22 -11.66 9.12
CA ALA A 145 10.18 -10.21 8.95
C ALA A 145 11.52 -9.52 9.23
N PHE A 146 12.27 -9.95 10.25
CA PHE A 146 13.58 -9.38 10.64
C PHE A 146 14.75 -10.35 10.47
N THR A 147 14.56 -11.41 9.70
CA THR A 147 15.63 -12.41 9.46
C THR A 147 16.80 -11.78 8.72
N LEU A 148 18.02 -12.12 9.09
CA LEU A 148 19.29 -11.59 8.58
C LEU A 148 19.52 -10.08 8.83
N CYS A 149 18.83 -9.45 9.77
CA CYS A 149 19.17 -8.13 10.30
C CYS A 149 20.35 -8.27 11.28
N LYS A 150 21.57 -8.38 10.75
CA LYS A 150 22.77 -8.78 11.53
C LYS A 150 23.18 -7.79 12.62
N SER A 151 22.83 -6.51 12.45
CA SER A 151 23.16 -5.45 13.42
C SER A 151 22.09 -5.29 14.50
N LEU A 152 20.98 -6.03 14.40
CA LEU A 152 19.87 -5.94 15.35
C LEU A 152 20.15 -6.89 16.54
N GLU A 153 20.55 -6.32 17.67
CA GLU A 153 20.92 -7.06 18.87
C GLU A 153 19.71 -7.46 19.73
N SER A 154 18.70 -6.58 19.76
CA SER A 154 17.47 -6.79 20.52
C SER A 154 16.27 -6.11 19.87
N ILE A 155 15.08 -6.61 20.17
CA ILE A 155 13.81 -6.02 19.75
C ILE A 155 12.92 -5.89 20.97
N GLU A 156 12.48 -4.66 21.24
CA GLU A 156 11.44 -4.37 22.23
C GLU A 156 10.09 -4.31 21.50
N PHE A 157 9.31 -5.36 21.61
CA PHE A 157 7.99 -5.41 20.99
C PHE A 157 6.95 -4.61 21.77
N PRO A 158 5.94 -4.02 21.12
CA PRO A 158 4.86 -3.31 21.81
C PRO A 158 3.93 -4.28 22.54
N ASP A 159 3.29 -3.79 23.61
CA ASP A 159 2.31 -4.57 24.38
C ASP A 159 1.10 -5.01 23.55
N SER A 160 0.85 -4.35 22.43
CA SER A 160 -0.22 -4.69 21.49
C SER A 160 0.05 -5.92 20.62
N LEU A 161 1.27 -6.49 20.68
CA LEU A 161 1.65 -7.61 19.81
C LEU A 161 0.92 -8.89 20.21
N GLU A 162 0.21 -9.47 19.24
CA GLU A 162 -0.61 -10.68 19.41
C GLU A 162 0.04 -11.93 18.80
N SER A 163 0.76 -11.74 17.66
CA SER A 163 1.38 -12.89 16.96
C SER A 163 2.63 -12.52 16.18
N ILE A 164 3.56 -13.49 16.12
CA ILE A 164 4.77 -13.47 15.28
C ILE A 164 4.78 -14.79 14.50
N GLY A 165 4.99 -14.69 13.18
CA GLY A 165 5.08 -15.83 12.28
C GLY A 165 6.48 -16.46 12.16
#